data_d162da7d6a312d30b9bb9669240d1741
#
_entry.id   d162da7d6a312d30b9bb9669240d1741
#
_cell.length_a   1.000
_cell.length_b   1.000
_cell.length_c   1.000
_cell.angle_alpha   90.00
_cell.angle_beta   90.00
_cell.angle_gamma   90.00
#
_symmetry.space_group_name_H-M   'P 1'
#
loop_
_entity.id
_entity.type
_entity.pdbx_description
1 polymer ?
#
loop_
_entity_poly.entity_id
_entity_poly.type
_entity_poly.pdbx_seq_one_letter_code
_entity_poly.pdbx_strand_id
1 'polypeptide(L)'
;MQLTSRAVGPVAEWWVCPIKVVHISAGIASDTSDKKGELPMTIELHTWNTPNGRKISVALEEMGLPYAVHPINISKGEQFGPEFLKISPNNRIPAVVDPDGPGGQPISVFESGAILIYLGEKTGKFWPADLRRQVPVLEWLMWQMGGFGPMPGQVHHFLQVKDERDRRYGLERYSKETRRLYGVLDKRLGEVEFVGGDISIADFAILGWAWRHERHQVDLDDFRNVKRWYETIMARPGVQRGFAVNLS
;
A
#
# COMPACT_ATOMS: atom_id res chain seq x y z
N MET A 1 41.48 17.44 48.38
CA MET A 1 40.70 16.40 47.66
C MET A 1 40.42 16.94 46.27
N GLN A 2 41.33 16.62 45.32
CA GLN A 2 41.30 17.21 43.96
C GLN A 2 40.40 16.36 43.07
N LEU A 3 39.39 17.01 42.47
CA LEU A 3 38.53 16.39 41.44
C LEU A 3 39.22 16.52 40.07
N THR A 4 39.64 15.39 39.51
CA THR A 4 40.22 15.32 38.18
C THR A 4 39.09 15.34 37.14
N SER A 5 39.13 16.33 36.25
CA SER A 5 38.26 16.42 35.05
C SER A 5 38.66 15.34 34.06
N ARG A 6 37.70 14.48 33.66
CA ARG A 6 37.86 13.59 32.53
C ARG A 6 37.58 14.35 31.23
N ALA A 7 38.56 14.37 30.35
CA ALA A 7 38.43 14.89 28.99
C ALA A 7 37.45 14.05 28.18
N VAL A 8 36.53 14.73 27.51
CA VAL A 8 35.65 14.15 26.51
C VAL A 8 36.43 14.00 25.21
N GLY A 9 36.55 12.77 24.70
CA GLY A 9 37.21 12.46 23.45
C GLY A 9 36.45 13.01 22.22
N PRO A 10 37.12 13.12 21.06
CA PRO A 10 36.55 13.75 19.90
C PRO A 10 35.34 12.96 19.33
N VAL A 11 34.27 13.70 19.02
CA VAL A 11 33.07 13.21 18.33
C VAL A 11 33.48 12.72 16.95
N ALA A 12 33.17 11.46 16.62
CA ALA A 12 33.44 10.86 15.32
C ALA A 12 32.73 11.65 14.21
N GLU A 13 33.52 12.12 13.25
CA GLU A 13 33.00 12.75 12.03
C GLU A 13 32.22 11.72 11.22
N TRP A 14 30.94 11.97 11.06
CA TRP A 14 30.07 11.17 10.18
C TRP A 14 30.44 11.47 8.74
N TRP A 15 30.84 10.45 8.02
CA TRP A 15 31.15 10.51 6.60
C TRP A 15 29.93 10.96 5.80
N VAL A 16 29.97 12.21 5.32
CA VAL A 16 29.05 12.68 4.30
C VAL A 16 29.56 12.15 2.95
N CYS A 17 28.89 11.13 2.42
CA CYS A 17 29.14 10.65 1.06
C CYS A 17 28.61 11.72 0.07
N PRO A 18 29.44 12.33 -0.78
CA PRO A 18 28.96 13.30 -1.76
C PRO A 18 28.19 12.55 -2.87
N ILE A 19 26.87 12.69 -2.88
CA ILE A 19 26.03 12.24 -4.00
C ILE A 19 26.37 13.13 -5.19
N LYS A 20 27.12 12.60 -6.17
CA LYS A 20 27.26 13.24 -7.48
C LYS A 20 25.93 13.18 -8.21
N VAL A 21 25.22 14.29 -8.25
CA VAL A 21 24.09 14.47 -9.15
C VAL A 21 24.65 14.56 -10.58
N VAL A 22 24.49 13.51 -11.35
CA VAL A 22 24.79 13.53 -12.79
C VAL A 22 23.56 14.11 -13.49
N HIS A 23 23.66 15.38 -13.92
CA HIS A 23 22.69 15.96 -14.84
C HIS A 23 22.89 15.32 -16.22
N ILE A 24 22.00 14.40 -16.58
CA ILE A 24 21.89 13.91 -17.94
C ILE A 24 20.92 14.84 -18.66
N SER A 25 21.45 15.72 -19.51
CA SER A 25 20.67 16.49 -20.47
C SER A 25 20.17 15.51 -21.54
N ALA A 26 18.93 15.06 -21.45
CA ALA A 26 18.31 14.29 -22.52
C ALA A 26 17.91 15.24 -23.66
N GLY A 27 18.69 15.21 -24.74
CA GLY A 27 18.28 15.77 -26.00
C GLY A 27 17.10 14.97 -26.55
N ILE A 28 15.92 15.61 -26.65
CA ILE A 28 14.73 15.03 -27.25
C ILE A 28 14.95 15.05 -28.76
N ALA A 29 15.37 13.91 -29.33
CA ALA A 29 15.20 13.64 -30.76
C ALA A 29 13.84 12.95 -30.91
N SER A 30 12.89 13.65 -31.54
CA SER A 30 11.59 13.09 -31.93
C SER A 30 11.79 12.16 -33.13
N ASP A 31 11.89 10.85 -32.83
CA ASP A 31 11.75 9.83 -33.86
C ASP A 31 10.30 9.30 -33.82
N THR A 32 9.47 9.83 -34.72
CA THR A 32 8.12 9.33 -34.98
C THR A 32 8.21 8.22 -36.02
N SER A 33 8.72 7.06 -35.65
CA SER A 33 8.56 5.86 -36.46
C SER A 33 7.29 5.12 -36.01
N ASP A 34 6.34 5.00 -36.93
CA ASP A 34 5.10 4.24 -36.88
C ASP A 34 5.30 2.81 -36.31
N LYS A 35 5.11 2.63 -35.03
CA LYS A 35 4.91 1.29 -34.43
C LYS A 35 3.45 0.88 -34.57
N LYS A 36 3.06 0.43 -35.79
CA LYS A 36 1.79 -0.26 -36.01
C LYS A 36 1.88 -1.65 -35.39
N GLY A 37 1.11 -1.90 -34.32
CA GLY A 37 0.64 -3.25 -33.97
C GLY A 37 1.14 -3.90 -32.68
N GLU A 38 1.93 -3.25 -31.83
CA GLU A 38 2.15 -3.79 -30.48
C GLU A 38 0.96 -3.43 -29.60
N LEU A 39 0.28 -4.47 -29.08
CA LEU A 39 -0.70 -4.30 -27.99
C LEU A 39 0.01 -3.57 -26.85
N PRO A 40 -0.64 -2.59 -26.19
CA PRO A 40 -0.01 -1.90 -25.08
C PRO A 40 0.42 -2.94 -24.04
N MET A 41 1.70 -2.86 -23.63
CA MET A 41 2.24 -3.75 -22.61
C MET A 41 1.45 -3.56 -21.33
N THR A 42 0.72 -4.58 -20.92
CA THR A 42 -0.31 -4.54 -19.89
C THR A 42 0.29 -5.06 -18.59
N ILE A 43 0.13 -4.31 -17.50
CA ILE A 43 0.54 -4.77 -16.16
C ILE A 43 -0.21 -6.05 -15.80
N GLU A 44 0.49 -7.07 -15.32
CA GLU A 44 -0.09 -8.29 -14.80
C GLU A 44 -0.31 -8.16 -13.30
N LEU A 45 -1.56 -8.24 -12.85
CA LEU A 45 -1.93 -8.20 -11.43
C LEU A 45 -2.21 -9.61 -10.92
N HIS A 46 -1.28 -10.18 -10.17
CA HIS A 46 -1.43 -11.47 -9.49
C HIS A 46 -2.05 -11.26 -8.11
N THR A 47 -3.32 -11.67 -7.92
CA THR A 47 -4.07 -11.26 -6.75
C THR A 47 -5.23 -12.21 -6.38
N TRP A 48 -5.89 -11.92 -5.26
CA TRP A 48 -7.11 -12.59 -4.81
C TRP A 48 -8.03 -11.60 -4.10
N ASN A 49 -9.31 -11.96 -3.88
CA ASN A 49 -10.30 -11.10 -3.23
C ASN A 49 -10.01 -10.89 -1.73
N THR A 50 -9.03 -10.06 -1.45
CA THR A 50 -8.56 -9.71 -0.10
C THR A 50 -8.40 -8.21 0.06
N PRO A 51 -8.33 -7.69 1.29
CA PRO A 51 -8.03 -6.28 1.54
C PRO A 51 -6.79 -5.78 0.79
N ASN A 52 -5.70 -6.55 0.79
CA ASN A 52 -4.46 -6.15 0.11
C ASN A 52 -4.58 -6.22 -1.43
N GLY A 53 -5.30 -7.20 -1.97
CA GLY A 53 -5.58 -7.27 -3.41
C GLY A 53 -6.36 -6.05 -3.90
N ARG A 54 -7.38 -5.63 -3.14
CA ARG A 54 -8.20 -4.46 -3.47
C ARG A 54 -7.43 -3.14 -3.49
N LYS A 55 -6.38 -2.98 -2.69
CA LYS A 55 -5.51 -1.80 -2.77
C LYS A 55 -5.00 -1.58 -4.19
N ILE A 56 -4.57 -2.65 -4.84
CA ILE A 56 -3.90 -2.57 -6.13
C ILE A 56 -4.88 -2.45 -7.29
N SER A 57 -6.00 -3.21 -7.27
CA SER A 57 -7.03 -3.03 -8.29
C SER A 57 -7.62 -1.62 -8.26
N VAL A 58 -7.82 -1.03 -7.08
CA VAL A 58 -8.27 0.36 -6.91
C VAL A 58 -7.22 1.34 -7.46
N ALA A 59 -5.94 1.16 -7.10
CA ALA A 59 -4.88 2.05 -7.57
C ALA A 59 -4.74 2.02 -9.10
N LEU A 60 -4.76 0.84 -9.72
CA LEU A 60 -4.68 0.69 -11.18
C LEU A 60 -5.85 1.39 -11.89
N GLU A 61 -7.07 1.23 -11.39
CA GLU A 61 -8.27 1.88 -11.93
C GLU A 61 -8.24 3.40 -11.75
N GLU A 62 -7.86 3.91 -10.59
CA GLU A 62 -7.75 5.34 -10.31
C GLU A 62 -6.62 6.01 -11.12
N MET A 63 -5.53 5.30 -11.34
CA MET A 63 -4.41 5.78 -12.15
C MET A 63 -4.69 5.65 -13.66
N GLY A 64 -5.70 4.86 -14.06
CA GLY A 64 -6.05 4.63 -15.46
C GLY A 64 -5.01 3.78 -16.20
N LEU A 65 -4.38 2.85 -15.48
CA LEU A 65 -3.40 1.93 -16.05
C LEU A 65 -4.09 0.68 -16.62
N PRO A 66 -3.76 0.24 -17.84
CA PRO A 66 -4.24 -1.04 -18.36
C PRO A 66 -3.59 -2.19 -17.61
N TYR A 67 -4.39 -3.20 -17.22
CA TYR A 67 -3.89 -4.37 -16.51
C TYR A 67 -4.68 -5.63 -16.82
N ALA A 68 -4.02 -6.79 -16.70
CA ALA A 68 -4.63 -8.11 -16.76
C ALA A 68 -4.62 -8.73 -15.36
N VAL A 69 -5.70 -9.44 -15.01
CA VAL A 69 -5.83 -10.09 -13.69
C VAL A 69 -5.46 -11.56 -13.80
N HIS A 70 -4.55 -11.99 -12.91
CA HIS A 70 -4.15 -13.37 -12.71
C HIS A 70 -4.58 -13.81 -11.31
N PRO A 71 -5.72 -14.48 -11.14
CA PRO A 71 -6.19 -14.95 -9.85
C PRO A 71 -5.23 -15.96 -9.24
N ILE A 72 -4.86 -15.74 -7.96
CA ILE A 72 -4.07 -16.69 -7.15
C ILE A 72 -4.92 -17.13 -5.98
N ASN A 73 -5.53 -18.30 -6.10
CA ASN A 73 -6.45 -18.80 -5.07
C ASN A 73 -5.70 -19.25 -3.82
N ILE A 74 -5.63 -18.35 -2.84
CA ILE A 74 -4.93 -18.60 -1.56
C ILE A 74 -5.60 -19.69 -0.71
N SER A 75 -6.90 -19.98 -0.93
CA SER A 75 -7.60 -21.07 -0.23
C SER A 75 -7.18 -22.45 -0.74
N LYS A 76 -6.66 -22.53 -1.98
CA LYS A 76 -6.11 -23.74 -2.58
C LYS A 76 -4.58 -23.84 -2.45
N GLY A 77 -3.92 -22.86 -1.86
CA GLY A 77 -2.48 -22.85 -1.69
C GLY A 77 -1.70 -22.47 -2.96
N GLU A 78 -2.34 -21.87 -3.97
CA GLU A 78 -1.68 -21.50 -5.25
C GLU A 78 -0.54 -20.50 -5.06
N GLN A 79 -0.56 -19.72 -3.97
CA GLN A 79 0.54 -18.80 -3.61
C GLN A 79 1.86 -19.50 -3.31
N PHE A 80 1.85 -20.81 -3.10
CA PHE A 80 3.07 -21.61 -2.89
C PHE A 80 3.60 -22.23 -4.20
N GLY A 81 2.94 -22.01 -5.32
CA GLY A 81 3.38 -22.49 -6.64
C GLY A 81 4.72 -21.87 -7.05
N PRO A 82 5.61 -22.67 -7.69
CA PRO A 82 6.97 -22.23 -8.02
C PRO A 82 7.01 -21.01 -8.93
N GLU A 83 6.04 -20.85 -9.83
CA GLU A 83 5.99 -19.70 -10.73
C GLU A 83 5.61 -18.42 -9.98
N PHE A 84 4.66 -18.49 -9.04
CA PHE A 84 4.30 -17.34 -8.22
C PHE A 84 5.43 -16.94 -7.27
N LEU A 85 6.19 -17.90 -6.73
CA LEU A 85 7.34 -17.63 -5.86
C LEU A 85 8.47 -16.87 -6.56
N LYS A 86 8.58 -16.94 -7.88
CA LYS A 86 9.57 -16.15 -8.66
C LYS A 86 9.26 -14.66 -8.60
N ILE A 87 7.98 -14.25 -8.50
CA ILE A 87 7.54 -12.87 -8.48
C ILE A 87 7.16 -12.38 -7.08
N SER A 88 6.84 -13.29 -6.16
CA SER A 88 6.54 -12.99 -4.75
C SER A 88 7.21 -14.02 -3.83
N PRO A 89 8.48 -13.84 -3.48
CA PRO A 89 9.24 -14.80 -2.66
C PRO A 89 8.68 -14.97 -1.25
N ASN A 90 7.85 -14.03 -0.78
CA ASN A 90 7.13 -14.10 0.49
C ASN A 90 5.83 -14.94 0.40
N ASN A 91 5.52 -15.56 -0.75
CA ASN A 91 4.28 -16.31 -1.01
C ASN A 91 3.00 -15.56 -0.58
N ARG A 92 2.94 -14.27 -0.82
CA ARG A 92 1.79 -13.40 -0.50
C ARG A 92 1.31 -12.66 -1.74
N ILE A 93 0.01 -12.53 -1.85
CA ILE A 93 -0.64 -11.63 -2.81
C ILE A 93 -0.87 -10.25 -2.16
N PRO A 94 -0.95 -9.20 -2.96
CA PRO A 94 -0.75 -9.09 -4.41
C PRO A 94 0.73 -9.05 -4.81
N ALA A 95 0.97 -9.38 -6.08
CA ALA A 95 2.20 -9.05 -6.79
C ALA A 95 1.84 -8.49 -8.17
N VAL A 96 2.70 -7.68 -8.75
CA VAL A 96 2.54 -7.19 -10.13
C VAL A 96 3.78 -7.53 -10.95
N VAL A 97 3.58 -7.79 -12.25
CA VAL A 97 4.63 -7.83 -13.25
C VAL A 97 4.33 -6.71 -14.23
N ASP A 98 5.25 -5.78 -14.34
CA ASP A 98 5.18 -4.69 -15.33
C ASP A 98 6.19 -4.97 -16.45
N PRO A 99 5.73 -5.28 -17.67
CA PRO A 99 6.61 -5.54 -18.78
C PRO A 99 7.35 -4.29 -19.28
N ASP A 100 6.82 -3.09 -18.97
CA ASP A 100 7.42 -1.79 -19.29
C ASP A 100 7.88 -1.08 -18.00
N GLY A 101 8.76 -1.71 -17.27
CA GLY A 101 9.35 -1.17 -16.05
C GLY A 101 10.44 -0.13 -16.32
N PRO A 102 11.15 0.30 -15.27
CA PRO A 102 12.23 1.29 -15.39
C PRO A 102 13.27 0.90 -16.45
N GLY A 103 13.62 1.86 -17.32
CA GLY A 103 14.54 1.62 -18.44
C GLY A 103 13.97 0.72 -19.55
N GLY A 104 12.64 0.54 -19.62
CA GLY A 104 11.98 -0.31 -20.61
C GLY A 104 12.24 -1.81 -20.38
N GLN A 105 12.57 -2.21 -19.16
CA GLN A 105 12.82 -3.62 -18.81
C GLN A 105 11.72 -4.14 -17.88
N PRO A 106 11.30 -5.41 -18.03
CA PRO A 106 10.30 -6.00 -17.15
C PRO A 106 10.74 -5.97 -15.68
N ILE A 107 9.78 -5.71 -14.79
CA ILE A 107 10.00 -5.76 -13.34
C ILE A 107 8.83 -6.46 -12.65
N SER A 108 9.15 -7.28 -11.64
CA SER A 108 8.14 -7.79 -10.71
C SER A 108 8.26 -7.07 -9.36
N VAL A 109 7.11 -6.70 -8.78
CA VAL A 109 7.04 -6.03 -7.49
C VAL A 109 6.06 -6.77 -6.60
N PHE A 110 6.48 -7.15 -5.41
CA PHE A 110 5.64 -7.69 -4.35
C PHE A 110 5.59 -6.71 -3.17
N GLU A 111 4.76 -6.96 -2.15
CA GLU A 111 4.34 -6.06 -1.09
C GLU A 111 3.40 -4.95 -1.58
N SER A 112 2.16 -4.96 -1.08
CA SER A 112 1.14 -4.00 -1.56
C SER A 112 1.53 -2.53 -1.37
N GLY A 113 2.30 -2.21 -0.32
CA GLY A 113 2.83 -0.86 -0.10
C GLY A 113 3.89 -0.48 -1.13
N ALA A 114 4.81 -1.40 -1.46
CA ALA A 114 5.83 -1.19 -2.47
C ALA A 114 5.22 -1.06 -3.88
N ILE A 115 4.20 -1.87 -4.19
CA ILE A 115 3.46 -1.77 -5.46
C ILE A 115 2.80 -0.40 -5.58
N LEU A 116 2.16 0.10 -4.52
CA LEU A 116 1.53 1.42 -4.53
C LEU A 116 2.54 2.54 -4.78
N ILE A 117 3.70 2.50 -4.13
CA ILE A 117 4.79 3.47 -4.38
C ILE A 117 5.26 3.37 -5.83
N TYR A 118 5.53 2.17 -6.33
CA TYR A 118 5.96 1.93 -7.70
C TYR A 118 4.98 2.52 -8.72
N LEU A 119 3.68 2.24 -8.57
CA LEU A 119 2.64 2.77 -9.46
C LEU A 119 2.51 4.30 -9.36
N GLY A 120 2.67 4.85 -8.16
CA GLY A 120 2.70 6.29 -7.93
C GLY A 120 3.88 6.98 -8.62
N GLU A 121 5.09 6.42 -8.50
CA GLU A 121 6.29 6.90 -9.18
C GLU A 121 6.17 6.77 -10.72
N LYS A 122 5.67 5.63 -11.21
CA LYS A 122 5.49 5.38 -12.65
C LYS A 122 4.53 6.38 -13.29
N THR A 123 3.47 6.78 -12.60
CA THR A 123 2.40 7.60 -13.16
C THR A 123 2.44 9.07 -12.75
N GLY A 124 3.14 9.41 -11.68
CA GLY A 124 3.05 10.71 -11.03
C GLY A 124 1.68 11.02 -10.41
N LYS A 125 0.78 10.01 -10.29
CA LYS A 125 -0.58 10.17 -9.75
C LYS A 125 -0.67 9.67 -8.31
N PHE A 126 -1.40 10.41 -7.46
CA PHE A 126 -1.61 10.06 -6.04
C PHE A 126 -0.32 9.90 -5.23
N TRP A 127 0.77 10.43 -5.76
CA TRP A 127 2.11 10.44 -5.20
C TRP A 127 2.75 11.80 -5.46
N PRO A 128 3.00 12.62 -4.43
CA PRO A 128 3.57 13.95 -4.61
C PRO A 128 4.99 13.92 -5.18
N ALA A 129 5.32 14.89 -6.03
CA ALA A 129 6.67 14.98 -6.60
C ALA A 129 7.72 15.51 -5.61
N ASP A 130 7.30 16.31 -4.61
CA ASP A 130 8.23 16.88 -3.65
C ASP A 130 8.25 16.08 -2.33
N LEU A 131 9.46 15.93 -1.80
CA LEU A 131 9.73 15.11 -0.62
C LEU A 131 8.93 15.55 0.63
N ARG A 132 8.74 16.87 0.83
CA ARG A 132 8.00 17.38 1.99
C ARG A 132 6.55 16.89 1.99
N ARG A 133 5.94 16.78 0.81
CA ARG A 133 4.58 16.25 0.63
C ARG A 133 4.55 14.71 0.59
N GLN A 134 5.65 14.06 0.15
CA GLN A 134 5.76 12.58 0.18
C GLN A 134 5.83 12.04 1.61
N VAL A 135 6.53 12.72 2.52
CA VAL A 135 6.74 12.22 3.90
C VAL A 135 5.41 11.88 4.60
N PRO A 136 4.39 12.77 4.67
CA PRO A 136 3.11 12.40 5.26
C PRO A 136 2.43 11.20 4.60
N VAL A 137 2.52 11.08 3.27
CA VAL A 137 1.96 9.93 2.52
C VAL A 137 2.67 8.65 2.92
N LEU A 138 4.01 8.66 3.03
CA LEU A 138 4.82 7.52 3.47
C LEU A 138 4.51 7.13 4.92
N GLU A 139 4.41 8.10 5.83
CA GLU A 139 4.07 7.84 7.24
C GLU A 139 2.75 7.08 7.35
N TRP A 140 1.70 7.54 6.66
CA TRP A 140 0.39 6.90 6.70
C TRP A 140 0.35 5.59 5.93
N LEU A 141 1.11 5.45 4.85
CA LEU A 141 1.27 4.17 4.16
C LEU A 141 1.95 3.14 5.06
N MET A 142 3.07 3.51 5.72
CA MET A 142 3.78 2.60 6.63
C MET A 142 2.95 2.31 7.88
N TRP A 143 2.21 3.28 8.43
CA TRP A 143 1.26 3.08 9.51
C TRP A 143 0.19 2.03 9.13
N GLN A 144 -0.31 2.09 7.90
CA GLN A 144 -1.25 1.09 7.40
C GLN A 144 -0.58 -0.29 7.28
N MET A 145 0.60 -0.37 6.69
CA MET A 145 1.31 -1.64 6.49
C MET A 145 1.73 -2.29 7.80
N GLY A 146 2.17 -1.49 8.78
CA GLY A 146 2.63 -2.00 10.09
C GLY A 146 1.52 -2.20 11.12
N GLY A 147 0.38 -1.54 10.99
CA GLY A 147 -0.69 -1.52 12.01
C GLY A 147 -2.08 -1.78 11.46
N PHE A 148 -2.62 -0.85 10.67
CA PHE A 148 -4.02 -0.88 10.22
C PHE A 148 -4.34 -1.98 9.18
N GLY A 149 -3.42 -2.83 8.86
CA GLY A 149 -3.62 -4.08 8.11
C GLY A 149 -3.45 -5.30 9.00
N PRO A 150 -2.27 -5.49 9.61
CA PRO A 150 -1.98 -6.66 10.43
C PRO A 150 -2.92 -6.83 11.62
N MET A 151 -3.25 -5.76 12.36
CA MET A 151 -4.07 -5.86 13.57
C MET A 151 -5.52 -6.23 13.27
N PRO A 152 -6.25 -5.55 12.33
CA PRO A 152 -7.55 -6.02 11.88
C PRO A 152 -7.51 -7.43 11.26
N GLY A 153 -6.39 -7.79 10.60
CA GLY A 153 -6.18 -9.13 10.08
C GLY A 153 -6.20 -10.20 11.16
N GLN A 154 -5.67 -9.90 12.36
CA GLN A 154 -5.78 -10.81 13.50
C GLN A 154 -7.23 -10.93 14.01
N VAL A 155 -8.03 -9.86 13.99
CA VAL A 155 -9.47 -9.98 14.29
C VAL A 155 -10.12 -10.99 13.35
N HIS A 156 -9.86 -10.89 12.01
CA HIS A 156 -10.38 -11.87 11.06
C HIS A 156 -9.94 -13.30 11.34
N HIS A 157 -8.71 -13.50 11.81
CA HIS A 157 -8.19 -14.81 12.17
C HIS A 157 -8.91 -15.36 13.39
N PHE A 158 -8.97 -14.60 14.48
CA PHE A 158 -9.56 -15.05 15.72
C PHE A 158 -11.07 -15.26 15.64
N LEU A 159 -11.79 -14.59 14.75
CA LEU A 159 -13.20 -14.89 14.45
C LEU A 159 -13.41 -16.33 13.94
N GLN A 160 -12.37 -16.98 13.39
CA GLN A 160 -12.43 -18.34 12.84
C GLN A 160 -11.87 -19.39 13.78
N VAL A 161 -11.23 -19.00 14.88
CA VAL A 161 -10.69 -19.93 15.90
C VAL A 161 -11.84 -20.62 16.61
N LYS A 162 -11.79 -21.97 16.62
CA LYS A 162 -12.87 -22.80 17.19
C LYS A 162 -12.82 -22.88 18.71
N ASP A 163 -11.61 -22.93 19.27
CA ASP A 163 -11.43 -22.91 20.72
C ASP A 163 -11.87 -21.57 21.28
N GLU A 164 -12.85 -21.60 22.20
CA GLU A 164 -13.45 -20.37 22.73
C GLU A 164 -12.51 -19.56 23.60
N ARG A 165 -11.65 -20.22 24.36
CA ARG A 165 -10.66 -19.56 25.25
C ARG A 165 -9.64 -18.79 24.44
N ASP A 166 -9.07 -19.43 23.41
CA ASP A 166 -8.07 -18.85 22.54
C ASP A 166 -8.69 -17.73 21.68
N ARG A 167 -9.90 -17.97 21.16
CA ARG A 167 -10.67 -16.98 20.42
C ARG A 167 -10.93 -15.72 21.25
N ARG A 168 -11.41 -15.87 22.49
CA ARG A 168 -11.77 -14.74 23.36
C ARG A 168 -10.59 -13.84 23.64
N TYR A 169 -9.45 -14.39 24.04
CA TYR A 169 -8.25 -13.61 24.31
C TYR A 169 -7.77 -12.84 23.07
N GLY A 170 -7.69 -13.51 21.92
CA GLY A 170 -7.27 -12.90 20.67
C GLY A 170 -8.20 -11.79 20.20
N LEU A 171 -9.52 -12.04 20.24
CA LEU A 171 -10.51 -11.03 19.85
C LEU A 171 -10.44 -9.82 20.78
N GLU A 172 -10.40 -10.00 22.11
CA GLU A 172 -10.31 -8.88 23.05
C GLU A 172 -9.08 -8.02 22.77
N ARG A 173 -7.91 -8.65 22.63
CA ARG A 173 -6.65 -7.95 22.37
C ARG A 173 -6.67 -7.19 21.04
N TYR A 174 -7.00 -7.87 19.95
CA TYR A 174 -6.86 -7.30 18.61
C TYR A 174 -8.03 -6.39 18.22
N SER A 175 -9.24 -6.62 18.75
CA SER A 175 -10.36 -5.68 18.57
C SER A 175 -10.10 -4.37 19.29
N LYS A 176 -9.53 -4.40 20.50
CA LYS A 176 -9.12 -3.19 21.22
C LYS A 176 -8.08 -2.39 20.43
N GLU A 177 -7.05 -3.05 19.90
CA GLU A 177 -6.03 -2.38 19.09
C GLU A 177 -6.58 -1.88 17.76
N THR A 178 -7.41 -2.67 17.09
CA THR A 178 -8.09 -2.25 15.85
C THR A 178 -8.92 -0.99 16.09
N ARG A 179 -9.73 -0.98 17.15
CA ARG A 179 -10.54 0.20 17.49
C ARG A 179 -9.67 1.43 17.83
N ARG A 180 -8.54 1.23 18.52
CA ARG A 180 -7.57 2.30 18.78
C ARG A 180 -7.03 2.89 17.46
N LEU A 181 -6.71 2.03 16.49
CA LEU A 181 -6.23 2.46 15.16
C LEU A 181 -7.31 3.25 14.39
N TYR A 182 -8.59 2.83 14.45
CA TYR A 182 -9.68 3.64 13.91
C TYR A 182 -9.76 5.01 14.58
N GLY A 183 -9.54 5.11 15.89
CA GLY A 183 -9.50 6.40 16.61
C GLY A 183 -8.33 7.29 16.17
N VAL A 184 -7.15 6.71 15.88
CA VAL A 184 -6.01 7.44 15.31
C VAL A 184 -6.35 7.99 13.92
N LEU A 185 -6.97 7.17 13.08
CA LEU A 185 -7.42 7.56 11.75
C LEU A 185 -8.49 8.66 11.82
N ASP A 186 -9.47 8.51 12.70
CA ASP A 186 -10.55 9.48 12.86
C ASP A 186 -10.05 10.85 13.30
N LYS A 187 -9.11 10.87 14.26
CA LYS A 187 -8.46 12.11 14.67
C LYS A 187 -7.74 12.78 13.50
N ARG A 188 -6.95 12.04 12.75
CA ARG A 188 -6.23 12.58 11.57
C ARG A 188 -7.19 13.15 10.53
N LEU A 189 -8.24 12.43 10.20
CA LEU A 189 -9.26 12.84 9.23
C LEU A 189 -10.17 13.97 9.75
N GLY A 190 -10.12 14.29 11.03
CA GLY A 190 -10.70 15.50 11.60
C GLY A 190 -9.86 16.75 11.33
N GLU A 191 -8.57 16.60 11.03
CA GLU A 191 -7.63 17.70 10.76
C GLU A 191 -7.46 17.96 9.24
N VAL A 192 -7.65 16.91 8.40
CA VAL A 192 -7.43 16.93 6.94
C VAL A 192 -8.51 16.14 6.22
N GLU A 193 -8.66 16.40 4.92
CA GLU A 193 -9.63 15.68 4.10
C GLU A 193 -9.19 14.24 3.82
N PHE A 194 -7.92 14.04 3.44
CA PHE A 194 -7.26 12.76 3.19
C PHE A 194 -6.00 12.64 4.02
N VAL A 195 -5.56 11.41 4.33
CA VAL A 195 -4.50 11.19 5.33
C VAL A 195 -3.17 11.88 5.02
N GLY A 196 -2.82 12.03 3.75
CA GLY A 196 -1.63 12.76 3.28
C GLY A 196 -1.86 14.27 3.05
N GLY A 197 -3.08 14.76 3.29
CA GLY A 197 -3.56 16.10 2.90
C GLY A 197 -4.42 16.00 1.64
N ASP A 198 -3.82 15.74 0.48
CA ASP A 198 -4.51 15.36 -0.74
C ASP A 198 -4.69 13.84 -0.81
N ILE A 199 -5.68 13.38 -1.60
CA ILE A 199 -5.87 11.93 -1.84
C ILE A 199 -4.61 11.31 -2.42
N SER A 200 -4.21 10.17 -1.87
CA SER A 200 -2.92 9.54 -2.16
C SER A 200 -2.98 8.01 -2.12
N ILE A 201 -1.88 7.37 -2.46
CA ILE A 201 -1.70 5.92 -2.33
C ILE A 201 -1.90 5.41 -0.90
N ALA A 202 -1.67 6.26 0.12
CA ALA A 202 -1.92 5.90 1.51
C ALA A 202 -3.41 5.71 1.79
N ASP A 203 -4.26 6.55 1.18
CA ASP A 203 -5.72 6.41 1.29
C ASP A 203 -6.21 5.10 0.65
N PHE A 204 -5.66 4.72 -0.50
CA PHE A 204 -6.00 3.43 -1.14
C PHE A 204 -5.55 2.23 -0.29
N ALA A 205 -4.39 2.35 0.35
CA ALA A 205 -3.91 1.32 1.26
C ALA A 205 -4.83 1.13 2.47
N ILE A 206 -5.26 2.23 3.09
CA ILE A 206 -6.16 2.23 4.25
C ILE A 206 -7.55 1.75 3.85
N LEU A 207 -8.07 2.24 2.71
CA LEU A 207 -9.39 1.87 2.19
C LEU A 207 -9.54 0.35 2.00
N GLY A 208 -8.51 -0.31 1.46
CA GLY A 208 -8.51 -1.75 1.26
C GLY A 208 -8.85 -2.53 2.54
N TRP A 209 -8.47 -2.02 3.71
CA TRP A 209 -8.79 -2.61 5.02
C TRP A 209 -10.04 -2.00 5.65
N ALA A 210 -10.24 -0.69 5.58
CA ALA A 210 -11.44 -0.02 6.10
C ALA A 210 -12.73 -0.58 5.46
N TRP A 211 -12.68 -1.03 4.21
CA TRP A 211 -13.76 -1.74 3.54
C TRP A 211 -14.31 -2.95 4.34
N ARG A 212 -13.51 -3.53 5.24
CA ARG A 212 -13.92 -4.65 6.09
C ARG A 212 -14.31 -4.24 7.50
N HIS A 213 -14.66 -2.97 7.73
CA HIS A 213 -14.96 -2.45 9.06
C HIS A 213 -16.02 -3.29 9.83
N GLU A 214 -17.05 -3.77 9.15
CA GLU A 214 -18.06 -4.65 9.77
C GLU A 214 -17.43 -5.96 10.28
N ARG A 215 -16.53 -6.57 9.48
CA ARG A 215 -15.80 -7.77 9.89
C ARG A 215 -14.77 -7.48 11.00
N HIS A 216 -14.33 -6.24 11.12
CA HIS A 216 -13.53 -5.78 12.26
C HIS A 216 -14.38 -5.55 13.51
N GLN A 217 -15.70 -5.70 13.42
CA GLN A 217 -16.67 -5.35 14.49
C GLN A 217 -16.60 -3.87 14.86
N VAL A 218 -16.41 -3.00 13.84
CA VAL A 218 -16.33 -1.54 13.97
C VAL A 218 -17.50 -0.91 13.24
N ASP A 219 -18.29 -0.15 13.98
CA ASP A 219 -19.30 0.73 13.41
C ASP A 219 -18.64 2.08 13.06
N LEU A 220 -18.77 2.50 11.81
CA LEU A 220 -18.23 3.78 11.36
C LEU A 220 -18.97 4.99 11.94
N ASP A 221 -20.17 4.81 12.47
CA ASP A 221 -20.89 5.88 13.17
C ASP A 221 -20.17 6.33 14.46
N ASP A 222 -19.35 5.47 15.04
CA ASP A 222 -18.45 5.81 16.16
C ASP A 222 -17.24 6.66 15.73
N PHE A 223 -16.98 6.77 14.40
CA PHE A 223 -15.79 7.40 13.79
C PHE A 223 -16.21 8.30 12.62
N ARG A 224 -16.84 9.42 12.91
CA ARG A 224 -17.52 10.26 11.92
C ARG A 224 -16.62 10.79 10.80
N ASN A 225 -15.34 11.08 11.10
CA ASN A 225 -14.38 11.54 10.10
C ASN A 225 -13.95 10.39 9.19
N VAL A 226 -13.77 9.19 9.75
CA VAL A 226 -13.51 7.97 8.96
C VAL A 226 -14.70 7.65 8.07
N LYS A 227 -15.93 7.77 8.58
CA LYS A 227 -17.16 7.54 7.78
C LYS A 227 -17.22 8.49 6.59
N ARG A 228 -17.06 9.81 6.82
CA ARG A 228 -17.01 10.82 5.76
C ARG A 228 -15.96 10.48 4.70
N TRP A 229 -14.74 10.22 5.13
CA TRP A 229 -13.62 9.87 4.25
C TRP A 229 -13.91 8.58 3.45
N TYR A 230 -14.42 7.55 4.12
CA TYR A 230 -14.77 6.28 3.50
C TYR A 230 -15.83 6.45 2.41
N GLU A 231 -16.93 7.13 2.71
CA GLU A 231 -18.01 7.40 1.75
C GLU A 231 -17.49 8.24 0.56
N THR A 232 -16.68 9.26 0.83
CA THR A 232 -16.08 10.10 -0.22
C THR A 232 -15.22 9.29 -1.18
N ILE A 233 -14.37 8.40 -0.68
CA ILE A 233 -13.49 7.60 -1.54
C ILE A 233 -14.28 6.50 -2.25
N MET A 234 -15.21 5.81 -1.56
CA MET A 234 -16.04 4.76 -2.15
C MET A 234 -16.97 5.27 -3.26
N ALA A 235 -17.32 6.55 -3.26
CA ALA A 235 -18.11 7.18 -4.33
C ALA A 235 -17.30 7.41 -5.62
N ARG A 236 -15.97 7.28 -5.61
CA ARG A 236 -15.13 7.52 -6.79
C ARG A 236 -15.30 6.41 -7.83
N PRO A 237 -15.51 6.75 -9.12
CA PRO A 237 -15.74 5.75 -10.17
C PRO A 237 -14.61 4.73 -10.33
N GLY A 238 -13.34 5.16 -10.19
CA GLY A 238 -12.18 4.26 -10.27
C GLY A 238 -12.15 3.28 -9.08
N VAL A 239 -12.48 3.76 -7.88
CA VAL A 239 -12.60 2.92 -6.69
C VAL A 239 -13.70 1.86 -6.88
N GLN A 240 -14.87 2.27 -7.36
CA GLN A 240 -15.97 1.34 -7.63
C GLN A 240 -15.57 0.26 -8.64
N ARG A 241 -14.92 0.63 -9.75
CA ARG A 241 -14.40 -0.35 -10.72
C ARG A 241 -13.36 -1.27 -10.09
N GLY A 242 -12.42 -0.73 -9.30
CA GLY A 242 -11.41 -1.51 -8.60
C GLY A 242 -11.99 -2.55 -7.64
N PHE A 243 -13.08 -2.21 -6.95
CA PHE A 243 -13.83 -3.16 -6.12
C PHE A 243 -14.69 -4.14 -6.93
N ALA A 244 -15.13 -3.77 -8.13
CA ALA A 244 -15.92 -4.64 -9.01
C ALA A 244 -15.08 -5.66 -9.79
N VAL A 245 -13.75 -5.52 -9.82
CA VAL A 245 -12.86 -6.47 -10.50
C VAL A 245 -13.10 -7.88 -9.98
N ASN A 246 -13.32 -8.83 -10.91
CA ASN A 246 -13.43 -10.23 -10.56
C ASN A 246 -12.05 -10.78 -10.14
N LEU A 247 -11.93 -11.14 -8.88
CA LEU A 247 -10.70 -11.67 -8.26
C LEU A 247 -10.91 -13.08 -7.70
N SER A 248 -11.93 -13.78 -8.18
CA SER A 248 -12.27 -15.16 -7.76
C SER A 248 -12.35 -16.11 -8.94
#